data_ff685fcd36726b30dac16f87a9fc413a
#
_entry.id   ff685fcd36726b30dac16f87a9fc413a
#
_cell.length_a   1.000
_cell.length_b   1.000
_cell.length_c   1.000
_cell.angle_alpha   90.00
_cell.angle_beta   90.00
_cell.angle_gamma   90.00
#
_symmetry.space_group_name_H-M   'P 1'
#
loop_
_entity.id
_entity.type
_entity.pdbx_description
1 polymer ?
#
loop_
_entity_poly.entity_id
_entity_poly.type
_entity_poly.pdbx_seq_one_letter_code
_entity_poly.pdbx_strand_id
1 'polypeptide(L)'
;MSFSTVKSAAMEGLAVEMVYVEADVSDGMPLFEMVGSLSPEVKESKERVRTALKNTGYILPPKRITINFIPANIRKTGSGFDLPVVAAVLCAIGIVPEEALKDTMVVGEISLSGDVKPVNGILPMVAEAKERGVTRCIVPAENQTEALLVKEIEIFAVQSIAEMIHILNGGTYIEKEIGKVVAKTAQMLDFSDIQGQY
;
A
#
# COMPACT_ATOMS: atom_id res chain seq x y z
N MET A 1 24.66 5.01 -4.75
CA MET A 1 23.93 4.68 -3.53
C MET A 1 22.47 4.79 -3.89
N SER A 2 21.75 3.71 -3.78
CA SER A 2 20.35 3.68 -4.25
C SER A 2 19.45 3.59 -3.00
N PHE A 3 18.89 4.72 -2.60
CA PHE A 3 18.02 4.86 -1.43
C PHE A 3 16.69 5.48 -1.86
N SER A 4 15.62 5.11 -1.19
CA SER A 4 14.29 5.69 -1.39
C SER A 4 13.47 5.65 -0.11
N THR A 5 12.44 6.49 -0.03
CA THR A 5 11.45 6.49 1.06
C THR A 5 10.05 6.59 0.47
N VAL A 6 9.14 5.74 0.94
CA VAL A 6 7.72 5.73 0.58
C VAL A 6 6.87 5.93 1.82
N LYS A 7 5.89 6.83 1.74
CA LYS A 7 4.89 7.00 2.80
C LYS A 7 3.84 5.90 2.69
N SER A 8 3.48 5.32 3.82
CA SER A 8 2.39 4.36 3.99
C SER A 8 1.68 4.60 5.32
N ALA A 9 0.71 3.78 5.66
CA ALA A 9 -0.01 3.90 6.93
C ALA A 9 -0.34 2.51 7.50
N ALA A 10 -0.50 2.45 8.81
CA ALA A 10 -0.93 1.26 9.55
C ALA A 10 -2.08 1.60 10.48
N MET A 11 -2.99 0.65 10.66
CA MET A 11 -3.99 0.72 11.72
C MET A 11 -3.39 0.21 13.03
N GLU A 12 -3.53 0.99 14.11
CA GLU A 12 -3.23 0.59 15.46
C GLU A 12 -4.50 0.71 16.32
N GLY A 13 -5.26 -0.37 16.38
CA GLY A 13 -6.62 -0.33 16.94
C GLY A 13 -7.55 0.53 16.08
N LEU A 14 -8.03 1.66 16.61
CA LEU A 14 -8.84 2.64 15.89
C LEU A 14 -8.01 3.83 15.37
N ALA A 15 -6.75 3.94 15.76
CA ALA A 15 -5.86 5.01 15.32
C ALA A 15 -5.12 4.60 14.02
N VAL A 16 -4.68 5.60 13.28
CA VAL A 16 -3.81 5.44 12.12
C VAL A 16 -2.46 6.03 12.43
N GLU A 17 -1.40 5.30 12.13
CA GLU A 17 -0.04 5.78 12.23
C GLU A 17 0.62 5.81 10.85
N MET A 18 1.25 6.93 10.53
CA MET A 18 2.04 7.01 9.29
C MET A 18 3.30 6.15 9.42
N VAL A 19 3.56 5.38 8.40
CA VAL A 19 4.73 4.50 8.29
C VAL A 19 5.56 4.92 7.09
N TYR A 20 6.86 5.04 7.30
CA TYR A 20 7.81 5.28 6.20
C TYR A 20 8.52 3.98 5.88
N VAL A 21 8.46 3.57 4.63
CA VAL A 21 9.13 2.39 4.10
C VAL A 21 10.35 2.87 3.34
N GLU A 22 11.51 2.61 3.89
CA GLU A 22 12.79 2.95 3.28
C GLU A 22 13.39 1.73 2.58
N ALA A 23 13.95 1.91 1.40
CA ALA A 23 14.71 0.87 0.71
C ALA A 23 16.14 1.37 0.44
N ASP A 24 17.11 0.57 0.85
CA ASP A 24 18.53 0.73 0.48
C ASP A 24 18.96 -0.44 -0.39
N VAL A 25 19.59 -0.12 -1.52
CA VAL A 25 20.17 -1.11 -2.43
C VAL A 25 21.67 -0.84 -2.54
N SER A 26 22.47 -1.70 -1.93
CA SER A 26 23.91 -1.55 -1.78
C SER A 26 24.68 -2.75 -2.34
N ASP A 27 25.95 -2.55 -2.64
CA ASP A 27 26.84 -3.62 -3.08
C ASP A 27 27.09 -4.59 -1.91
N GLY A 28 27.15 -5.89 -2.21
CA GLY A 28 27.37 -6.92 -1.22
C GLY A 28 26.75 -8.27 -1.63
N MET A 29 26.77 -9.22 -0.72
CA MET A 29 26.13 -10.51 -0.95
C MET A 29 24.63 -10.31 -1.20
N PRO A 30 24.07 -10.90 -2.26
CA PRO A 30 22.64 -10.80 -2.55
C PRO A 30 21.78 -11.24 -1.38
N LEU A 31 21.06 -10.30 -0.81
CA LEU A 31 20.20 -10.50 0.36
C LEU A 31 19.02 -9.55 0.28
N PHE A 32 17.84 -10.01 0.69
CA PHE A 32 16.68 -9.15 0.87
C PHE A 32 16.27 -9.23 2.34
N GLU A 33 16.47 -8.15 3.07
CA GLU A 33 16.15 -8.05 4.49
C GLU A 33 15.05 -7.03 4.74
N MET A 34 14.21 -7.30 5.76
CA MET A 34 13.21 -6.38 6.26
C MET A 34 13.41 -6.17 7.75
N VAL A 35 13.55 -4.91 8.18
CA VAL A 35 13.83 -4.54 9.56
C VAL A 35 12.76 -3.59 10.11
N GLY A 36 12.57 -3.61 11.43
CA GLY A 36 11.55 -2.87 12.15
C GLY A 36 10.74 -3.78 13.07
N SER A 37 9.74 -3.24 13.73
CA SER A 37 8.79 -4.02 14.54
C SER A 37 7.70 -4.61 13.63
N LEU A 38 7.97 -5.78 13.03
CA LEU A 38 7.15 -6.39 12.00
C LEU A 38 6.43 -7.64 12.54
N SER A 39 5.14 -7.76 12.23
CA SER A 39 4.39 -8.99 12.45
C SER A 39 4.85 -10.10 11.48
N PRO A 40 4.49 -11.37 11.73
CA PRO A 40 4.81 -12.46 10.80
C PRO A 40 4.31 -12.19 9.38
N GLU A 41 3.10 -11.69 9.22
CA GLU A 41 2.47 -11.40 7.92
C GLU A 41 3.28 -10.36 7.11
N VAL A 42 3.79 -9.31 7.81
CA VAL A 42 4.65 -8.31 7.17
C VAL A 42 6.01 -8.89 6.80
N LYS A 43 6.57 -9.80 7.61
CA LYS A 43 7.83 -10.48 7.26
C LYS A 43 7.69 -11.39 6.04
N GLU A 44 6.54 -12.02 5.86
CA GLU A 44 6.22 -12.86 4.70
C GLU A 44 6.10 -12.04 3.40
N SER A 45 5.80 -10.74 3.49
CA SER A 45 5.79 -9.80 2.37
C SER A 45 7.05 -9.89 1.52
N LYS A 46 8.19 -10.16 2.12
CA LYS A 46 9.46 -10.35 1.43
C LYS A 46 9.36 -11.33 0.25
N GLU A 47 8.80 -12.50 0.48
CA GLU A 47 8.72 -13.54 -0.55
C GLU A 47 7.63 -13.20 -1.59
N ARG A 48 6.51 -12.57 -1.17
CA ARG A 48 5.48 -12.09 -2.09
C ARG A 48 6.03 -11.03 -3.03
N VAL A 49 6.70 -10.00 -2.50
CA VAL A 49 7.32 -8.91 -3.28
C VAL A 49 8.34 -9.43 -4.28
N ARG A 50 9.27 -10.27 -3.85
CA ARG A 50 10.30 -10.84 -4.74
C ARG A 50 9.68 -11.65 -5.88
N THR A 51 8.71 -12.50 -5.56
CA THR A 51 8.03 -13.35 -6.54
C THR A 51 7.19 -12.52 -7.51
N ALA A 52 6.42 -11.56 -7.00
CA ALA A 52 5.58 -10.69 -7.82
C ALA A 52 6.42 -9.85 -8.79
N LEU A 53 7.52 -9.23 -8.32
CA LEU A 53 8.43 -8.48 -9.17
C LEU A 53 9.01 -9.36 -10.28
N LYS A 54 9.49 -10.56 -9.95
CA LYS A 54 9.99 -11.51 -10.94
C LYS A 54 8.92 -11.87 -11.98
N ASN A 55 7.70 -12.18 -11.54
CA ASN A 55 6.60 -12.58 -12.43
C ASN A 55 6.09 -11.45 -13.32
N THR A 56 6.26 -10.19 -12.89
CA THR A 56 5.92 -9.00 -13.67
C THR A 56 7.08 -8.48 -14.52
N GLY A 57 8.21 -9.22 -14.58
CA GLY A 57 9.36 -8.89 -15.43
C GLY A 57 10.38 -7.95 -14.81
N TYR A 58 10.23 -7.57 -13.55
CA TYR A 58 11.18 -6.73 -12.82
C TYR A 58 12.18 -7.59 -12.07
N ILE A 59 13.38 -7.73 -12.63
CA ILE A 59 14.45 -8.54 -12.04
C ILE A 59 15.21 -7.66 -11.03
N LEU A 60 15.21 -8.09 -9.78
CA LEU A 60 16.00 -7.43 -8.74
C LEU A 60 17.50 -7.65 -9.00
N PRO A 61 18.34 -6.60 -8.85
CA PRO A 61 19.77 -6.74 -9.00
C PRO A 61 20.35 -7.71 -7.95
N PRO A 62 21.44 -8.42 -8.24
CA PRO A 62 22.11 -9.31 -7.29
C PRO A 62 22.91 -8.50 -6.26
N LYS A 63 22.21 -7.68 -5.50
CA LYS A 63 22.73 -6.76 -4.49
C LYS A 63 22.07 -7.00 -3.13
N ARG A 64 22.59 -6.36 -2.09
CA ARG A 64 21.93 -6.32 -0.79
C ARG A 64 20.80 -5.29 -0.85
N ILE A 65 19.57 -5.73 -0.54
CA ILE A 65 18.37 -4.89 -0.43
C ILE A 65 17.92 -4.94 1.03
N THR A 66 17.89 -3.78 1.66
CA THR A 66 17.40 -3.64 3.04
C THR A 66 16.18 -2.74 3.05
N ILE A 67 15.08 -3.24 3.58
CA ILE A 67 13.83 -2.49 3.78
C ILE A 67 13.71 -2.16 5.27
N ASN A 68 13.57 -0.89 5.60
CA ASN A 68 13.37 -0.42 6.96
C ASN A 68 12.00 0.24 7.13
N PHE A 69 11.30 -0.08 8.22
CA PHE A 69 9.99 0.49 8.52
C PHE A 69 10.07 1.42 9.72
N ILE A 70 9.78 2.69 9.52
CA ILE A 70 9.80 3.74 10.53
C ILE A 70 8.36 4.18 10.85
N PRO A 71 8.06 4.41 12.15
CA PRO A 71 8.90 4.29 13.35
C PRO A 71 9.03 2.85 13.84
N ALA A 72 10.18 2.50 14.46
CA ALA A 72 10.45 1.13 14.91
C ALA A 72 9.66 0.72 16.17
N ASN A 73 9.16 1.68 16.94
CA ASN A 73 8.39 1.44 18.17
C ASN A 73 6.94 1.00 17.92
N ILE A 74 6.42 1.18 16.71
CA ILE A 74 5.08 0.77 16.33
C ILE A 74 5.15 -0.56 15.60
N ARG A 75 4.32 -1.52 16.02
CA ARG A 75 4.23 -2.83 15.36
C ARG A 75 3.44 -2.72 14.07
N LYS A 76 4.08 -3.03 12.95
CA LYS A 76 3.44 -3.11 11.64
C LYS A 76 2.73 -4.44 11.50
N THR A 77 1.44 -4.38 11.22
CA THR A 77 0.55 -5.55 11.06
C THR A 77 -0.21 -5.47 9.75
N GLY A 78 -0.69 -6.61 9.27
CA GLY A 78 -1.45 -6.72 8.02
C GLY A 78 -0.58 -6.76 6.78
N SER A 79 -1.24 -6.96 5.63
CA SER A 79 -0.59 -7.17 4.33
C SER A 79 -0.47 -5.89 3.47
N GLY A 80 -0.98 -4.75 3.96
CA GLY A 80 -1.02 -3.48 3.22
C GLY A 80 0.34 -2.87 2.87
N PHE A 81 1.44 -3.47 3.33
CA PHE A 81 2.80 -2.98 3.10
C PHE A 81 3.49 -3.58 1.87
N ASP A 82 2.90 -4.54 1.19
CA ASP A 82 3.51 -5.17 0.02
C ASP A 82 3.76 -4.15 -1.09
N LEU A 83 2.73 -3.37 -1.45
CA LEU A 83 2.80 -2.39 -2.52
C LEU A 83 3.78 -1.22 -2.22
N PRO A 84 3.79 -0.63 -1.00
CA PRO A 84 4.82 0.35 -0.63
C PRO A 84 6.25 -0.21 -0.67
N VAL A 85 6.48 -1.46 -0.29
CA VAL A 85 7.79 -2.11 -0.42
C VAL A 85 8.19 -2.24 -1.89
N VAL A 86 7.26 -2.66 -2.77
CA VAL A 86 7.50 -2.67 -4.23
C VAL A 86 7.88 -1.29 -4.74
N ALA A 87 7.12 -0.24 -4.39
CA ALA A 87 7.39 1.13 -4.82
C ALA A 87 8.76 1.61 -4.34
N ALA A 88 9.11 1.35 -3.07
CA ALA A 88 10.40 1.72 -2.50
C ALA A 88 11.56 1.02 -3.23
N VAL A 89 11.49 -0.29 -3.43
CA VAL A 89 12.54 -1.05 -4.14
C VAL A 89 12.70 -0.56 -5.56
N LEU A 90 11.60 -0.37 -6.31
CA LEU A 90 11.65 0.09 -7.69
C LEU A 90 12.21 1.51 -7.82
N CYS A 91 11.93 2.38 -6.86
CA CYS A 91 12.52 3.71 -6.80
C CYS A 91 14.02 3.62 -6.50
N ALA A 92 14.44 2.84 -5.51
CA ALA A 92 15.84 2.66 -5.14
C ALA A 92 16.70 2.10 -6.30
N ILE A 93 16.11 1.30 -7.20
CA ILE A 93 16.80 0.80 -8.40
C ILE A 93 16.59 1.67 -9.66
N GLY A 94 15.90 2.81 -9.52
CA GLY A 94 15.76 3.81 -10.59
C GLY A 94 14.69 3.53 -11.64
N ILE A 95 13.76 2.61 -11.37
CA ILE A 95 12.61 2.32 -12.27
C ILE A 95 11.48 3.34 -12.06
N VAL A 96 11.32 3.83 -10.83
CA VAL A 96 10.35 4.86 -10.45
C VAL A 96 11.11 6.11 -10.00
N PRO A 97 10.74 7.33 -10.44
CA PRO A 97 11.38 8.55 -10.01
C PRO A 97 11.03 8.89 -8.55
N GLU A 98 12.01 9.36 -7.79
CA GLU A 98 11.84 9.72 -6.37
C GLU A 98 10.80 10.84 -6.19
N GLU A 99 10.79 11.83 -7.08
CA GLU A 99 9.83 12.94 -7.05
C GLU A 99 8.36 12.49 -7.11
N ALA A 100 8.09 11.34 -7.75
CA ALA A 100 6.73 10.79 -7.82
C ALA A 100 6.23 10.26 -6.46
N LEU A 101 7.14 9.96 -5.53
CA LEU A 101 6.82 9.40 -4.21
C LEU A 101 6.81 10.45 -3.09
N LYS A 102 7.33 11.65 -3.33
CA LYS A 102 7.57 12.69 -2.31
C LYS A 102 6.34 13.00 -1.46
N ASP A 103 5.19 13.24 -2.10
CA ASP A 103 3.93 13.58 -1.44
C ASP A 103 2.83 12.54 -1.72
N THR A 104 3.27 11.29 -1.91
CA THR A 104 2.42 10.16 -2.25
C THR A 104 2.45 9.12 -1.14
N MET A 105 1.27 8.75 -0.64
CA MET A 105 1.10 7.55 0.18
C MET A 105 0.78 6.36 -0.71
N VAL A 106 1.39 5.22 -0.43
CA VAL A 106 1.13 3.96 -1.12
C VAL A 106 0.68 2.93 -0.10
N VAL A 107 -0.40 2.22 -0.40
CA VAL A 107 -0.88 1.13 0.44
C VAL A 107 -1.53 0.05 -0.44
N GLY A 108 -1.32 -1.22 -0.10
CA GLY A 108 -1.93 -2.34 -0.82
C GLY A 108 -1.20 -3.66 -0.57
N GLU A 109 -1.95 -4.75 -0.64
CA GLU A 109 -1.43 -6.10 -0.70
C GLU A 109 -1.19 -6.51 -2.15
N ILE A 110 -0.29 -7.44 -2.42
CA ILE A 110 -0.08 -7.97 -3.77
C ILE A 110 -0.19 -9.49 -3.81
N SER A 111 -0.67 -10.00 -4.94
CA SER A 111 -0.58 -11.42 -5.28
C SER A 111 0.78 -11.75 -5.89
N LEU A 112 1.11 -13.03 -6.00
CA LEU A 112 2.33 -13.49 -6.66
C LEU A 112 2.37 -13.19 -8.16
N SER A 113 1.20 -12.92 -8.79
CA SER A 113 1.09 -12.46 -10.19
C SER A 113 1.34 -10.95 -10.35
N GLY A 114 1.39 -10.19 -9.25
CA GLY A 114 1.54 -8.74 -9.27
C GLY A 114 0.23 -7.96 -9.30
N ASP A 115 -0.92 -8.64 -9.10
CA ASP A 115 -2.19 -7.96 -8.91
C ASP A 115 -2.22 -7.30 -7.53
N VAL A 116 -2.82 -6.12 -7.45
CA VAL A 116 -3.05 -5.41 -6.20
C VAL A 116 -4.38 -5.86 -5.59
N LYS A 117 -4.35 -6.19 -4.31
CA LYS A 117 -5.49 -6.70 -3.53
C LYS A 117 -5.95 -5.68 -2.50
N PRO A 118 -7.26 -5.67 -2.18
CA PRO A 118 -7.81 -4.72 -1.23
C PRO A 118 -7.24 -4.91 0.18
N VAL A 119 -7.26 -3.82 0.94
CA VAL A 119 -6.86 -3.80 2.34
C VAL A 119 -7.95 -3.12 3.17
N ASN A 120 -7.98 -3.42 4.47
CA ASN A 120 -8.93 -2.81 5.40
C ASN A 120 -8.42 -1.46 5.90
N GLY A 121 -9.34 -0.53 6.17
CA GLY A 121 -9.03 0.74 6.82
C GLY A 121 -8.51 1.82 5.90
N ILE A 122 -8.79 1.77 4.60
CA ILE A 122 -8.35 2.77 3.63
C ILE A 122 -8.90 4.17 3.95
N LEU A 123 -10.17 4.28 4.32
CA LEU A 123 -10.77 5.59 4.63
C LEU A 123 -10.00 6.34 5.72
N PRO A 124 -9.80 5.78 6.93
CA PRO A 124 -9.01 6.47 7.96
C PRO A 124 -7.54 6.66 7.57
N MET A 125 -6.91 5.74 6.82
CA MET A 125 -5.54 5.92 6.35
C MET A 125 -5.40 7.11 5.40
N VAL A 126 -6.31 7.27 4.43
CA VAL A 126 -6.30 8.39 3.49
C VAL A 126 -6.62 9.71 4.21
N ALA A 127 -7.54 9.69 5.18
CA ALA A 127 -7.85 10.87 5.99
C ALA A 127 -6.62 11.35 6.79
N GLU A 128 -5.94 10.44 7.49
CA GLU A 128 -4.71 10.76 8.23
C GLU A 128 -3.59 11.24 7.30
N ALA A 129 -3.42 10.59 6.14
CA ALA A 129 -2.44 11.00 5.15
C ALA A 129 -2.65 12.45 4.71
N LYS A 130 -3.91 12.85 4.43
CA LYS A 130 -4.27 14.23 4.10
C LYS A 130 -3.90 15.20 5.22
N GLU A 131 -4.23 14.88 6.48
CA GLU A 131 -3.89 15.72 7.64
C GLU A 131 -2.37 15.89 7.81
N ARG A 132 -1.58 14.91 7.34
CA ARG A 132 -0.10 14.96 7.31
C ARG A 132 0.48 15.61 6.06
N GLY A 133 -0.34 16.24 5.23
CA GLY A 133 0.10 16.98 4.04
C GLY A 133 0.44 16.09 2.83
N VAL A 134 -0.02 14.85 2.81
CA VAL A 134 0.03 14.00 1.62
C VAL A 134 -0.99 14.53 0.62
N THR A 135 -0.58 14.66 -0.64
CA THR A 135 -1.44 15.19 -1.71
C THR A 135 -1.99 14.10 -2.61
N ARG A 136 -1.37 12.93 -2.62
CA ARG A 136 -1.74 11.80 -3.49
C ARG A 136 -1.72 10.49 -2.74
N CYS A 137 -2.67 9.59 -3.04
CA CYS A 137 -2.69 8.22 -2.52
C CYS A 137 -2.81 7.23 -3.66
N ILE A 138 -1.96 6.20 -3.64
CA ILE A 138 -2.09 5.00 -4.47
C ILE A 138 -2.69 3.92 -3.60
N VAL A 139 -3.86 3.46 -3.98
CA VAL A 139 -4.67 2.49 -3.24
C VAL A 139 -5.12 1.34 -4.15
N PRO A 140 -5.50 0.19 -3.60
CA PRO A 140 -6.11 -0.88 -4.41
C PRO A 140 -7.39 -0.42 -5.11
N ALA A 141 -7.62 -0.88 -6.33
CA ALA A 141 -8.79 -0.50 -7.12
C ALA A 141 -10.11 -0.84 -6.41
N GLU A 142 -10.16 -1.94 -5.68
CA GLU A 142 -11.35 -2.34 -4.92
C GLU A 142 -11.64 -1.41 -3.72
N ASN A 143 -10.65 -0.65 -3.24
CA ASN A 143 -10.81 0.35 -2.18
C ASN A 143 -11.13 1.77 -2.73
N GLN A 144 -11.25 1.96 -4.04
CA GLN A 144 -11.44 3.28 -4.66
C GLN A 144 -12.64 4.03 -4.08
N THR A 145 -13.79 3.37 -3.95
CA THR A 145 -15.02 3.99 -3.43
C THR A 145 -14.85 4.54 -2.03
N GLU A 146 -14.15 3.78 -1.18
CA GLU A 146 -13.85 4.16 0.20
C GLU A 146 -12.86 5.34 0.24
N ALA A 147 -11.80 5.29 -0.55
CA ALA A 147 -10.79 6.33 -0.62
C ALA A 147 -11.33 7.68 -1.12
N LEU A 148 -12.22 7.68 -2.12
CA LEU A 148 -12.83 8.87 -2.71
C LEU A 148 -13.80 9.62 -1.77
N LEU A 149 -14.14 9.07 -0.60
CA LEU A 149 -14.89 9.78 0.43
C LEU A 149 -14.07 10.91 1.05
N VAL A 150 -12.74 10.79 1.06
CA VAL A 150 -11.84 11.88 1.50
C VAL A 150 -11.66 12.85 0.33
N LYS A 151 -12.06 14.11 0.55
CA LYS A 151 -11.95 15.17 -0.47
C LYS A 151 -10.59 15.87 -0.40
N GLU A 152 -10.24 16.59 -1.47
CA GLU A 152 -9.00 17.39 -1.57
C GLU A 152 -7.70 16.60 -1.44
N ILE A 153 -7.72 15.35 -1.89
CA ILE A 153 -6.55 14.49 -2.07
C ILE A 153 -6.76 13.67 -3.35
N GLU A 154 -5.72 13.51 -4.15
CA GLU A 154 -5.78 12.73 -5.38
C GLU A 154 -5.71 11.24 -5.08
N ILE A 155 -6.64 10.47 -5.63
CA ILE A 155 -6.70 9.01 -5.44
C ILE A 155 -6.39 8.31 -6.76
N PHE A 156 -5.35 7.51 -6.76
CA PHE A 156 -4.98 6.62 -7.85
C PHE A 156 -5.27 5.17 -7.44
N ALA A 157 -6.34 4.62 -7.98
CA ALA A 157 -6.79 3.26 -7.69
C ALA A 157 -6.19 2.28 -8.69
N VAL A 158 -5.31 1.39 -8.24
CA VAL A 158 -4.53 0.49 -9.10
C VAL A 158 -4.91 -0.97 -8.93
N GLN A 159 -4.88 -1.74 -10.03
CA GLN A 159 -5.15 -3.18 -10.06
C GLN A 159 -3.87 -4.02 -10.11
N SER A 160 -2.73 -3.41 -10.47
CA SER A 160 -1.48 -4.14 -10.64
C SER A 160 -0.26 -3.28 -10.33
N ILE A 161 0.87 -3.93 -10.08
CA ILE A 161 2.19 -3.30 -10.00
C ILE A 161 2.50 -2.49 -11.26
N ALA A 162 2.16 -3.02 -12.44
CA ALA A 162 2.42 -2.34 -13.72
C ALA A 162 1.65 -1.02 -13.83
N GLU A 163 0.40 -0.98 -13.38
CA GLU A 163 -0.43 0.24 -13.37
C GLU A 163 0.15 1.28 -12.40
N MET A 164 0.57 0.86 -11.20
CA MET A 164 1.27 1.75 -10.26
C MET A 164 2.53 2.36 -10.88
N ILE A 165 3.37 1.55 -11.51
CA ILE A 165 4.60 2.01 -12.16
C ILE A 165 4.29 2.99 -13.29
N HIS A 166 3.26 2.72 -14.10
CA HIS A 166 2.82 3.61 -15.16
C HIS A 166 2.46 5.00 -14.62
N ILE A 167 1.66 5.05 -13.56
CA ILE A 167 1.24 6.30 -12.91
C ILE A 167 2.45 7.04 -12.32
N LEU A 168 3.31 6.35 -11.59
CA LEU A 168 4.49 6.94 -10.95
C LEU A 168 5.51 7.47 -11.97
N ASN A 169 5.52 6.95 -13.20
CA ASN A 169 6.33 7.46 -14.30
C ASN A 169 5.62 8.56 -15.12
N GLY A 170 4.55 9.15 -14.61
CA GLY A 170 3.82 10.23 -15.27
C GLY A 170 2.85 9.79 -16.37
N GLY A 171 2.50 8.50 -16.38
CA GLY A 171 1.49 7.98 -17.29
C GLY A 171 0.08 8.50 -16.96
N THR A 172 -0.79 8.48 -17.97
CA THR A 172 -2.18 8.94 -17.83
C THR A 172 -2.96 7.99 -16.93
N TYR A 173 -3.54 8.51 -15.86
CA TYR A 173 -4.52 7.78 -15.05
C TYR A 173 -5.91 7.99 -15.60
N ILE A 174 -6.62 6.92 -15.90
CA ILE A 174 -8.03 6.96 -16.28
C ILE A 174 -8.81 6.49 -15.05
N GLU A 175 -9.56 7.42 -14.45
CA GLU A 175 -10.44 7.09 -13.34
C GLU A 175 -11.48 6.06 -13.81
N LYS A 176 -11.50 4.92 -13.13
CA LYS A 176 -12.46 3.85 -13.46
C LYS A 176 -13.83 4.26 -12.94
N GLU A 177 -14.84 4.20 -13.81
CA GLU A 177 -16.22 4.41 -13.38
C GLU A 177 -16.55 3.41 -12.26
N ILE A 178 -16.87 3.95 -11.09
CA ILE A 178 -17.40 3.16 -9.99
C ILE A 178 -18.78 2.73 -10.42
N GLY A 179 -18.95 1.45 -10.76
CA GLY A 179 -20.29 0.88 -10.94
C GLY A 179 -21.10 1.28 -9.69
N LYS A 180 -22.27 1.93 -9.92
CA LYS A 180 -23.15 2.36 -8.82
C LYS A 180 -23.29 1.21 -7.84
N VAL A 181 -22.70 1.33 -6.67
CA VAL A 181 -23.02 0.46 -5.55
C VAL A 181 -24.49 0.71 -5.27
N VAL A 182 -25.35 -0.16 -5.76
CA VAL A 182 -26.75 -0.22 -5.33
C VAL A 182 -26.63 -0.58 -3.86
N ALA A 183 -26.82 0.41 -3.00
CA ALA A 183 -26.97 0.18 -1.58
C ALA A 183 -28.09 -0.86 -1.45
N LYS A 184 -27.73 -2.10 -1.15
CA LYS A 184 -28.72 -3.04 -0.65
C LYS A 184 -29.24 -2.36 0.60
N THR A 185 -30.47 -1.91 0.53
CA THR A 185 -31.23 -1.46 1.69
C THR A 185 -31.09 -2.58 2.71
N ALA A 186 -30.21 -2.39 3.69
CA ALA A 186 -30.17 -3.26 4.84
C ALA A 186 -31.59 -3.18 5.42
N GLN A 187 -32.32 -4.30 5.39
CA GLN A 187 -33.52 -4.41 6.20
C GLN A 187 -33.01 -4.12 7.62
N MET A 188 -33.41 -2.96 8.15
CA MET A 188 -33.21 -2.66 9.56
C MET A 188 -33.99 -3.73 10.31
N LEU A 189 -33.25 -4.67 10.88
CA LEU A 189 -33.84 -5.60 11.87
C LEU A 189 -34.26 -4.72 13.06
N ASP A 190 -35.57 -4.62 13.28
CA ASP A 190 -36.08 -3.97 14.46
C ASP A 190 -35.81 -4.87 15.67
N PHE A 191 -35.45 -4.27 16.80
CA PHE A 191 -35.29 -4.99 18.07
C PHE A 191 -36.56 -5.74 18.49
N SER A 192 -37.73 -5.38 17.94
CA SER A 192 -38.99 -6.10 18.10
C SER A 192 -39.00 -7.51 17.49
N ASP A 193 -38.06 -7.80 16.55
CA ASP A 193 -37.96 -9.11 15.89
C ASP A 193 -37.16 -10.13 16.71
N ILE A 194 -36.59 -9.73 17.85
CA ILE A 194 -35.88 -10.63 18.78
C ILE A 194 -36.90 -11.34 19.65
N GLN A 195 -37.38 -12.52 19.23
CA GLN A 195 -38.19 -13.42 20.04
C GLN A 195 -37.28 -14.43 20.74
N GLY A 196 -37.42 -14.47 22.09
CA GLY A 196 -37.01 -15.60 22.91
C GLY A 196 -35.64 -15.50 23.58
N GLN A 197 -35.59 -14.79 24.66
CA GLN A 197 -34.73 -15.14 25.80
C GLN A 197 -35.64 -15.27 27.03
N TYR A 198 -35.96 -16.50 27.39
CA TYR A 198 -36.50 -16.87 28.70
C TYR A 198 -35.37 -17.51 29.49
#